data_033aa80c32ebaade670b9b2be5c9afc0
#
_entry.id   033aa80c32ebaade670b9b2be5c9afc0
#
_cell.length_a   1.000
_cell.length_b   1.000
_cell.length_c   1.000
_cell.angle_alpha   90.00
_cell.angle_beta   90.00
_cell.angle_gamma   90.00
#
_symmetry.space_group_name_H-M   'P 1'
#
loop_
_entity.id
_entity.type
_entity.pdbx_description
1 polymer ?
#
loop_
_entity_poly.entity_id
_entity_poly.type
_entity_poly.pdbx_seq_one_letter_code
_entity_poly.pdbx_strand_id
1 'polypeptide(L)'
;MKKIKIGVLGLFRGSSMIDFCRKYDDVELVAICDKWEEGVERKKQQFSDDAITFYTSFDEFIQHDMDAVVLANYANEHAPFAIRCLERGMHVFSEVLPVQTMQEAVKLVEAVESSGKVYAYGENYCYMPAPREMRKLYREGKIGDFEYGEGEYIHNCAPIWPSLTYGDPDHWRNNMYSTFYCTHSLGPIIHITGLRPVSVIGIESTKNARKMAVGSKSGLFGMELVTLENGGIIKSIHGSLYRDSIWYTLYGSMGRLESSR
;
A
#
# COMPACT_ATOMS: atom_id res chain seq x y z
N MET A 1 9.92 12.62 -26.39
CA MET A 1 8.93 11.51 -26.25
C MET A 1 7.59 12.12 -25.82
N LYS A 2 6.46 11.49 -26.12
CA LYS A 2 5.15 11.94 -25.60
C LYS A 2 5.17 11.74 -24.06
N LYS A 3 4.80 12.75 -23.29
CA LYS A 3 4.68 12.62 -21.83
C LYS A 3 3.53 11.71 -21.46
N ILE A 4 3.68 10.98 -20.36
CA ILE A 4 2.61 10.16 -19.79
C ILE A 4 1.68 11.05 -18.99
N LYS A 5 0.41 11.09 -19.35
CA LYS A 5 -0.62 11.85 -18.64
C LYS A 5 -1.06 11.11 -17.39
N ILE A 6 -0.89 11.71 -16.23
CA ILE A 6 -1.20 11.10 -14.93
C ILE A 6 -2.28 11.91 -14.21
N GLY A 7 -3.30 11.19 -13.71
CA GLY A 7 -4.24 11.71 -12.72
C GLY A 7 -3.94 11.17 -11.32
N VAL A 8 -4.16 11.98 -10.29
CA VAL A 8 -3.96 11.59 -8.88
C VAL A 8 -5.27 11.71 -8.11
N LEU A 9 -5.70 10.60 -7.51
CA LEU A 9 -6.85 10.54 -6.61
C LEU A 9 -6.36 10.44 -5.16
N GLY A 10 -6.76 11.40 -4.32
CA GLY A 10 -6.36 11.50 -2.92
C GLY A 10 -5.28 12.56 -2.69
N LEU A 11 -5.63 13.63 -1.99
CA LEU A 11 -4.74 14.77 -1.76
C LEU A 11 -3.72 14.51 -0.64
N PHE A 12 -4.07 13.72 0.36
CA PHE A 12 -3.22 13.52 1.53
C PHE A 12 -2.00 12.63 1.20
N ARG A 13 -2.22 11.36 0.88
CA ARG A 13 -1.15 10.43 0.48
C ARG A 13 -0.65 10.68 -0.93
N GLY A 14 -1.53 11.10 -1.82
CA GLY A 14 -1.17 11.43 -3.19
C GLY A 14 -0.30 12.67 -3.35
N SER A 15 -0.10 13.50 -2.29
CA SER A 15 0.71 14.71 -2.37
C SER A 15 2.15 14.43 -2.85
N SER A 16 2.78 13.36 -2.37
CA SER A 16 4.12 12.96 -2.83
C SER A 16 4.17 12.60 -4.31
N MET A 17 3.10 11.98 -4.83
CA MET A 17 2.99 11.64 -6.25
C MET A 17 2.67 12.86 -7.11
N ILE A 18 1.86 13.79 -6.60
CA ILE A 18 1.65 15.11 -7.22
C ILE A 18 2.99 15.84 -7.38
N ASP A 19 3.78 15.90 -6.30
CA ASP A 19 5.10 16.54 -6.31
C ASP A 19 6.08 15.82 -7.25
N PHE A 20 6.03 14.48 -7.30
CA PHE A 20 6.81 13.69 -8.26
C PHE A 20 6.46 14.05 -9.70
N CYS A 21 5.18 13.98 -10.07
CA CYS A 21 4.73 14.27 -11.43
C CYS A 21 5.10 15.69 -11.90
N ARG A 22 5.18 16.65 -10.97
CA ARG A 22 5.57 18.03 -11.28
C ARG A 22 7.09 18.23 -11.48
N LYS A 23 7.90 17.29 -11.00
CA LYS A 23 9.38 17.37 -11.05
C LYS A 23 9.99 16.64 -12.24
N TYR A 24 9.29 15.68 -12.82
CA TYR A 24 9.84 14.82 -13.88
C TYR A 24 9.28 15.19 -15.26
N ASP A 25 10.17 15.36 -16.21
CA ASP A 25 9.82 15.82 -17.56
C ASP A 25 9.10 14.77 -18.42
N ASP A 26 9.21 13.48 -18.05
CA ASP A 26 8.58 12.37 -18.78
C ASP A 26 7.10 12.20 -18.49
N VAL A 27 6.59 12.89 -17.47
CA VAL A 27 5.19 12.83 -17.03
C VAL A 27 4.52 14.19 -17.06
N GLU A 28 3.20 14.18 -17.15
CA GLU A 28 2.34 15.36 -17.11
C GLU A 28 1.20 15.09 -16.12
N LEU A 29 1.13 15.89 -15.06
CA LEU A 29 0.01 15.86 -14.12
C LEU A 29 -1.17 16.61 -14.76
N VAL A 30 -2.21 15.88 -15.16
CA VAL A 30 -3.35 16.47 -15.90
C VAL A 30 -4.61 16.61 -15.06
N ALA A 31 -4.75 15.79 -13.99
CA ALA A 31 -5.95 15.79 -13.16
C ALA A 31 -5.64 15.47 -11.70
N ILE A 32 -6.36 16.13 -10.80
CA ILE A 32 -6.35 15.85 -9.35
C ILE A 32 -7.79 15.68 -8.88
N CYS A 33 -8.03 14.68 -8.04
CA CYS A 33 -9.33 14.41 -7.45
C CYS A 33 -9.24 14.12 -5.95
N ASP A 34 -10.16 14.68 -5.18
CA ASP A 34 -10.41 14.27 -3.79
C ASP A 34 -11.85 14.65 -3.41
N LYS A 35 -12.51 13.85 -2.59
CA LYS A 35 -13.85 14.17 -2.06
C LYS A 35 -13.85 15.31 -1.03
N TRP A 36 -12.67 15.71 -0.54
CA TRP A 36 -12.50 16.85 0.35
C TRP A 36 -12.45 18.16 -0.45
N GLU A 37 -13.62 18.77 -0.65
CA GLU A 37 -13.81 19.96 -1.49
C GLU A 37 -12.88 21.12 -1.13
N GLU A 38 -12.74 21.45 0.18
CA GLU A 38 -11.81 22.50 0.62
C GLU A 38 -10.35 22.20 0.26
N GLY A 39 -9.94 20.93 0.36
CA GLY A 39 -8.60 20.51 -0.01
C GLY A 39 -8.35 20.68 -1.50
N VAL A 40 -9.33 20.32 -2.32
CA VAL A 40 -9.31 20.49 -3.78
C VAL A 40 -9.19 21.98 -4.12
N GLU A 41 -10.00 22.83 -3.51
CA GLU A 41 -9.96 24.29 -3.78
C GLU A 41 -8.61 24.91 -3.36
N ARG A 42 -8.06 24.53 -2.21
CA ARG A 42 -6.71 24.95 -1.78
C ARG A 42 -5.63 24.55 -2.79
N LYS A 43 -5.69 23.31 -3.32
CA LYS A 43 -4.74 22.84 -4.34
C LYS A 43 -4.90 23.57 -5.66
N LYS A 44 -6.12 23.86 -6.08
CA LYS A 44 -6.43 24.66 -7.26
C LYS A 44 -5.83 26.05 -7.17
N GLN A 45 -5.95 26.72 -6.02
CA GLN A 45 -5.32 28.02 -5.77
C GLN A 45 -3.78 27.92 -5.79
N GLN A 46 -3.21 26.85 -5.20
CA GLN A 46 -1.77 26.61 -5.19
C GLN A 46 -1.19 26.38 -6.60
N PHE A 47 -1.96 25.81 -7.50
CA PHE A 47 -1.55 25.40 -8.86
C PHE A 47 -2.33 26.19 -9.92
N SER A 48 -2.60 27.48 -9.66
CA SER A 48 -3.42 28.33 -10.53
C SER A 48 -2.84 28.54 -11.94
N ASP A 49 -1.52 28.40 -12.08
CA ASP A 49 -0.81 28.57 -13.35
C ASP A 49 -0.61 27.26 -14.13
N ASP A 50 -0.99 26.13 -13.54
CA ASP A 50 -0.83 24.80 -14.13
C ASP A 50 -2.10 24.40 -14.92
N ALA A 51 -1.93 23.69 -16.04
CA ALA A 51 -3.03 23.16 -16.85
C ALA A 51 -3.60 21.86 -16.21
N ILE A 52 -3.95 21.91 -14.92
CA ILE A 52 -4.48 20.78 -14.16
C ILE A 52 -5.99 20.95 -13.99
N THR A 53 -6.74 19.89 -14.25
CA THR A 53 -8.18 19.87 -13.95
C THR A 53 -8.43 19.26 -12.57
N PHE A 54 -9.31 19.88 -11.80
CA PHE A 54 -9.62 19.49 -10.43
C PHE A 54 -11.04 18.92 -10.32
N TYR A 55 -11.18 17.81 -9.59
CA TYR A 55 -12.43 17.08 -9.41
C TYR A 55 -12.71 16.81 -7.95
N THR A 56 -13.99 16.74 -7.59
CA THR A 56 -14.47 16.28 -6.28
C THR A 56 -15.20 14.93 -6.39
N SER A 57 -15.46 14.47 -7.62
CA SER A 57 -16.12 13.22 -7.95
C SER A 57 -15.18 12.30 -8.75
N PHE A 58 -15.04 11.04 -8.29
CA PHE A 58 -14.31 10.04 -9.05
C PHE A 58 -14.96 9.74 -10.40
N ASP A 59 -16.30 9.79 -10.48
CA ASP A 59 -17.03 9.50 -11.72
C ASP A 59 -16.77 10.53 -12.82
N GLU A 60 -16.51 11.78 -12.45
CA GLU A 60 -16.08 12.82 -13.37
C GLU A 60 -14.57 12.71 -13.67
N PHE A 61 -13.75 12.50 -12.63
CA PHE A 61 -12.30 12.37 -12.74
C PHE A 61 -11.90 11.26 -13.72
N ILE A 62 -12.54 10.10 -13.65
CA ILE A 62 -12.22 8.94 -14.50
C ILE A 62 -12.55 9.18 -15.99
N GLN A 63 -13.32 10.23 -16.34
CA GLN A 63 -13.60 10.61 -17.73
C GLN A 63 -12.48 11.48 -18.35
N HIS A 64 -11.56 12.00 -17.53
CA HIS A 64 -10.44 12.79 -18.02
C HIS A 64 -9.51 11.96 -18.91
N ASP A 65 -8.89 12.60 -19.91
CA ASP A 65 -7.92 11.92 -20.82
C ASP A 65 -6.61 11.70 -20.09
N MET A 66 -6.38 10.45 -19.61
CA MET A 66 -5.22 10.04 -18.82
C MET A 66 -4.67 8.70 -19.33
N ASP A 67 -3.34 8.57 -19.30
CA ASP A 67 -2.65 7.30 -19.59
C ASP A 67 -2.54 6.44 -18.31
N ALA A 68 -2.44 7.06 -17.13
CA ALA A 68 -2.29 6.39 -15.83
C ALA A 68 -2.98 7.14 -14.69
N VAL A 69 -3.36 6.41 -13.67
CA VAL A 69 -3.97 6.94 -12.45
C VAL A 69 -3.21 6.47 -11.21
N VAL A 70 -2.94 7.40 -10.29
CA VAL A 70 -2.49 7.11 -8.93
C VAL A 70 -3.71 7.08 -8.01
N LEU A 71 -3.93 5.96 -7.34
CA LEU A 71 -4.95 5.79 -6.32
C LEU A 71 -4.31 5.91 -4.93
N ALA A 72 -4.60 6.99 -4.23
CA ALA A 72 -4.09 7.29 -2.89
C ALA A 72 -5.21 7.77 -1.94
N ASN A 73 -6.42 7.38 -2.24
CA ASN A 73 -7.65 7.61 -1.49
C ASN A 73 -7.80 6.62 -0.31
N TYR A 74 -9.00 6.27 0.10
CA TYR A 74 -9.22 5.28 1.15
C TYR A 74 -8.95 3.85 0.66
N ALA A 75 -8.22 3.06 1.45
CA ALA A 75 -7.79 1.73 1.05
C ALA A 75 -8.94 0.78 0.70
N ASN A 76 -10.10 0.93 1.35
CA ASN A 76 -11.30 0.15 1.05
C ASN A 76 -11.95 0.52 -0.31
N GLU A 77 -11.49 1.58 -0.95
CA GLU A 77 -11.97 2.03 -2.26
C GLU A 77 -10.97 1.69 -3.39
N HIS A 78 -9.74 1.23 -3.07
CA HIS A 78 -8.69 1.02 -4.07
C HIS A 78 -9.10 0.00 -5.14
N ALA A 79 -9.55 -1.19 -4.75
CA ALA A 79 -9.90 -2.24 -5.71
C ALA A 79 -11.01 -1.83 -6.68
N PRO A 80 -12.19 -1.37 -6.24
CA PRO A 80 -13.25 -0.98 -7.16
C PRO A 80 -12.83 0.16 -8.10
N PHE A 81 -12.00 1.10 -7.64
CA PHE A 81 -11.54 2.20 -8.49
C PHE A 81 -10.45 1.75 -9.45
N ALA A 82 -9.52 0.89 -9.01
CA ALA A 82 -8.50 0.32 -9.87
C ALA A 82 -9.10 -0.48 -11.03
N ILE A 83 -10.09 -1.33 -10.73
CA ILE A 83 -10.79 -2.12 -11.76
C ILE A 83 -11.41 -1.19 -12.82
N ARG A 84 -12.13 -0.16 -12.40
CA ARG A 84 -12.75 0.80 -13.33
C ARG A 84 -11.71 1.55 -14.18
N CYS A 85 -10.54 1.91 -13.60
CA CYS A 85 -9.45 2.54 -14.35
C CYS A 85 -8.85 1.58 -15.40
N LEU A 86 -8.61 0.33 -15.02
CA LEU A 86 -8.09 -0.71 -15.91
C LEU A 86 -9.04 -1.00 -17.07
N GLU A 87 -10.35 -1.16 -16.79
CA GLU A 87 -11.41 -1.37 -17.78
C GLU A 87 -11.51 -0.22 -18.80
N ARG A 88 -11.13 1.00 -18.40
CA ARG A 88 -11.05 2.16 -19.30
C ARG A 88 -9.71 2.28 -20.02
N GLY A 89 -8.82 1.32 -19.85
CA GLY A 89 -7.53 1.28 -20.54
C GLY A 89 -6.44 2.17 -19.93
N MET A 90 -6.55 2.54 -18.66
CA MET A 90 -5.52 3.28 -17.94
C MET A 90 -4.62 2.35 -17.13
N HIS A 91 -3.33 2.69 -17.01
CA HIS A 91 -2.44 2.08 -16.04
C HIS A 91 -2.78 2.56 -14.63
N VAL A 92 -2.52 1.74 -13.61
CA VAL A 92 -2.83 2.08 -12.22
C VAL A 92 -1.59 1.92 -11.34
N PHE A 93 -1.29 2.93 -10.56
CA PHE A 93 -0.43 2.85 -9.38
C PHE A 93 -1.33 3.00 -8.15
N SER A 94 -1.39 1.99 -7.29
CA SER A 94 -2.23 2.01 -6.10
C SER A 94 -1.40 2.04 -4.83
N GLU A 95 -1.73 2.97 -3.93
CA GLU A 95 -1.28 2.91 -2.54
C GLU A 95 -1.79 1.62 -1.85
N VAL A 96 -1.20 1.31 -0.72
CA VAL A 96 -1.62 0.19 0.13
C VAL A 96 -2.98 0.50 0.79
N LEU A 97 -3.92 -0.41 0.91
CA LEU A 97 -3.95 -1.84 0.59
C LEU A 97 -4.63 -2.09 -0.75
N PRO A 98 -4.30 -3.18 -1.46
CA PRO A 98 -4.81 -3.36 -2.83
C PRO A 98 -6.28 -3.76 -2.88
N VAL A 99 -6.75 -4.54 -1.91
CA VAL A 99 -8.10 -5.12 -1.86
C VAL A 99 -8.58 -5.24 -0.42
N GLN A 100 -9.89 -5.33 -0.20
CA GLN A 100 -10.50 -5.58 1.10
C GLN A 100 -10.99 -7.03 1.24
N THR A 101 -11.37 -7.65 0.15
CA THR A 101 -11.96 -9.01 0.13
C THR A 101 -11.28 -9.89 -0.92
N MET A 102 -11.39 -11.22 -0.74
CA MET A 102 -10.92 -12.18 -1.75
C MET A 102 -11.66 -12.02 -3.08
N GLN A 103 -12.93 -11.65 -3.05
CA GLN A 103 -13.68 -11.38 -4.27
C GLN A 103 -13.12 -10.19 -5.06
N GLU A 104 -12.75 -9.11 -4.36
CA GLU A 104 -12.06 -7.97 -4.99
C GLU A 104 -10.70 -8.38 -5.55
N ALA A 105 -9.96 -9.24 -4.83
CA ALA A 105 -8.66 -9.73 -5.31
C ALA A 105 -8.79 -10.45 -6.65
N VAL A 106 -9.74 -11.37 -6.77
CA VAL A 106 -10.02 -12.09 -8.01
C VAL A 106 -10.39 -11.12 -9.13
N LYS A 107 -11.35 -10.23 -8.89
CA LYS A 107 -11.77 -9.24 -9.89
C LYS A 107 -10.66 -8.30 -10.33
N LEU A 108 -9.78 -7.88 -9.40
CA LEU A 108 -8.66 -7.02 -9.73
C LEU A 108 -7.66 -7.75 -10.64
N VAL A 109 -7.34 -9.02 -10.34
CA VAL A 109 -6.46 -9.84 -11.19
C VAL A 109 -7.05 -10.00 -12.58
N GLU A 110 -8.34 -10.37 -12.68
CA GLU A 110 -9.06 -10.49 -13.96
C GLU A 110 -9.04 -9.18 -14.76
N ALA A 111 -9.22 -8.03 -14.10
CA ALA A 111 -9.17 -6.72 -14.74
C ALA A 111 -7.76 -6.38 -15.25
N VAL A 112 -6.71 -6.71 -14.49
CA VAL A 112 -5.32 -6.53 -14.92
C VAL A 112 -5.02 -7.39 -16.15
N GLU A 113 -5.37 -8.68 -16.12
CA GLU A 113 -5.11 -9.62 -17.22
C GLU A 113 -5.88 -9.24 -18.48
N SER A 114 -7.16 -8.87 -18.36
CA SER A 114 -8.01 -8.51 -19.49
C SER A 114 -7.66 -7.17 -20.12
N SER A 115 -7.26 -6.18 -19.32
CA SER A 115 -6.92 -4.85 -19.82
C SER A 115 -5.56 -4.79 -20.53
N GLY A 116 -4.64 -5.70 -20.22
CA GLY A 116 -3.25 -5.63 -20.65
C GLY A 116 -2.50 -4.40 -20.13
N LYS A 117 -3.02 -3.74 -19.08
CA LYS A 117 -2.41 -2.56 -18.47
C LYS A 117 -1.56 -2.94 -17.26
N VAL A 118 -0.68 -2.06 -16.88
CA VAL A 118 0.14 -2.22 -15.68
C VAL A 118 -0.68 -1.82 -14.46
N TYR A 119 -0.75 -2.72 -13.49
CA TYR A 119 -1.11 -2.40 -12.12
C TYR A 119 0.14 -2.48 -11.25
N ALA A 120 0.53 -1.37 -10.65
CA ALA A 120 1.67 -1.28 -9.74
C ALA A 120 1.18 -1.07 -8.31
N TYR A 121 1.60 -1.96 -7.40
CA TYR A 121 1.27 -1.88 -5.98
C TYR A 121 2.35 -1.12 -5.22
N GLY A 122 1.97 -0.05 -4.54
CA GLY A 122 2.85 0.92 -3.91
C GLY A 122 3.38 0.53 -2.53
N GLU A 123 3.80 -0.73 -2.33
CA GLU A 123 4.43 -1.16 -1.07
C GLU A 123 5.82 -0.55 -0.91
N ASN A 124 5.89 0.60 -0.24
CA ASN A 124 7.09 1.42 -0.15
C ASN A 124 8.23 0.79 0.67
N TYR A 125 7.94 -0.07 1.65
CA TYR A 125 8.97 -0.72 2.47
C TYR A 125 9.86 -1.68 1.66
N CYS A 126 9.37 -2.22 0.55
CA CYS A 126 10.19 -2.99 -0.40
C CYS A 126 11.38 -2.20 -0.95
N TYR A 127 11.28 -0.87 -0.96
CA TYR A 127 12.27 0.03 -1.57
C TYR A 127 13.11 0.81 -0.55
N MET A 128 12.93 0.54 0.74
CA MET A 128 13.80 1.08 1.79
C MET A 128 15.22 0.53 1.66
N PRO A 129 16.25 1.26 2.17
CA PRO A 129 17.66 0.87 1.97
C PRO A 129 17.97 -0.57 2.38
N ALA A 130 17.54 -1.00 3.58
CA ALA A 130 17.83 -2.35 4.08
C ALA A 130 17.18 -3.46 3.24
N PRO A 131 15.86 -3.48 2.95
CA PRO A 131 15.24 -4.46 2.06
C PRO A 131 15.83 -4.48 0.64
N ARG A 132 16.22 -3.33 0.10
CA ARG A 132 16.88 -3.27 -1.22
C ARG A 132 18.22 -3.98 -1.20
N GLU A 133 19.06 -3.75 -0.18
CA GLU A 133 20.37 -4.42 -0.06
C GLU A 133 20.17 -5.92 0.23
N MET A 134 19.24 -6.29 1.12
CA MET A 134 18.91 -7.70 1.39
C MET A 134 18.45 -8.42 0.11
N ARG A 135 17.63 -7.78 -0.73
CA ARG A 135 17.21 -8.32 -2.02
C ARG A 135 18.37 -8.54 -2.98
N LYS A 136 19.30 -7.60 -3.04
CA LYS A 136 20.51 -7.72 -3.85
C LYS A 136 21.35 -8.92 -3.39
N LEU A 137 21.66 -9.00 -2.10
CA LEU A 137 22.46 -10.07 -1.52
C LEU A 137 21.80 -11.45 -1.68
N TYR A 138 20.47 -11.52 -1.51
CA TYR A 138 19.71 -12.75 -1.76
C TYR A 138 19.81 -13.21 -3.22
N ARG A 139 19.62 -12.28 -4.16
CA ARG A 139 19.73 -12.56 -5.61
C ARG A 139 21.13 -12.95 -6.05
N GLU A 140 22.15 -12.47 -5.35
CA GLU A 140 23.55 -12.90 -5.52
C GLU A 140 23.84 -14.26 -4.88
N GLY A 141 22.85 -14.93 -4.26
CA GLY A 141 22.99 -16.25 -3.64
C GLY A 141 23.76 -16.25 -2.31
N LYS A 142 23.92 -15.09 -1.65
CA LYS A 142 24.77 -14.98 -0.45
C LYS A 142 24.30 -15.80 0.74
N ILE A 143 23.02 -16.14 0.82
CA ILE A 143 22.46 -16.97 1.90
C ILE A 143 21.89 -18.30 1.39
N GLY A 144 22.02 -18.60 0.10
CA GLY A 144 21.43 -19.81 -0.50
C GLY A 144 19.91 -19.73 -0.61
N ASP A 145 19.25 -20.89 -0.53
CA ASP A 145 17.80 -21.01 -0.64
C ASP A 145 17.11 -20.51 0.63
N PHE A 146 16.02 -19.77 0.47
CA PHE A 146 15.23 -19.26 1.59
C PHE A 146 14.57 -20.39 2.36
N GLU A 147 14.71 -20.40 3.68
CA GLU A 147 14.14 -21.38 4.60
C GLU A 147 13.14 -20.76 5.58
N TYR A 148 13.51 -19.60 6.17
CA TYR A 148 12.69 -18.92 7.17
C TYR A 148 12.93 -17.39 7.12
N GLY A 149 11.91 -16.61 7.49
CA GLY A 149 12.06 -15.15 7.65
C GLY A 149 11.08 -14.57 8.66
N GLU A 150 11.45 -13.41 9.20
CA GLU A 150 10.56 -12.63 10.04
C GLU A 150 10.48 -11.19 9.50
N GLY A 151 9.27 -10.66 9.43
CA GLY A 151 9.01 -9.25 9.15
C GLY A 151 8.22 -8.62 10.29
N GLU A 152 8.66 -7.45 10.73
CA GLU A 152 8.04 -6.70 11.80
C GLU A 152 7.72 -5.29 11.35
N TYR A 153 6.45 -4.88 11.50
CA TYR A 153 5.99 -3.52 11.31
C TYR A 153 5.09 -3.11 12.48
N ILE A 154 5.70 -2.60 13.52
CA ILE A 154 4.99 -2.05 14.67
C ILE A 154 5.01 -0.54 14.57
N HIS A 155 3.84 0.06 14.45
CA HIS A 155 3.67 1.49 14.34
C HIS A 155 2.59 1.96 15.32
N ASN A 156 2.99 2.70 16.33
CA ASN A 156 2.09 3.23 17.37
C ASN A 156 1.25 4.39 16.82
N CYS A 157 0.19 4.07 16.11
CA CYS A 157 -0.73 5.07 15.55
C CYS A 157 -1.72 5.64 16.59
N ALA A 158 -1.75 5.18 17.85
CA ALA A 158 -2.72 5.64 18.84
C ALA A 158 -2.74 7.17 19.02
N PRO A 159 -1.59 7.89 19.08
CA PRO A 159 -1.59 9.35 19.22
C PRO A 159 -2.20 10.10 18.03
N ILE A 160 -2.11 9.54 16.83
CA ILE A 160 -2.58 10.17 15.60
C ILE A 160 -3.90 9.57 15.09
N TRP A 161 -4.47 8.58 15.79
CA TRP A 161 -5.66 7.86 15.33
C TRP A 161 -6.87 8.78 15.10
N PRO A 162 -7.17 9.76 15.98
CA PRO A 162 -8.25 10.71 15.71
C PRO A 162 -8.06 11.51 14.42
N SER A 163 -6.82 11.87 14.08
CA SER A 163 -6.52 12.55 12.81
C SER A 163 -6.67 11.64 11.60
N LEU A 164 -6.31 10.34 11.74
CA LEU A 164 -6.43 9.35 10.67
C LEU A 164 -7.88 8.95 10.39
N THR A 165 -8.75 9.08 11.36
CA THR A 165 -10.17 8.71 11.27
C THR A 165 -11.09 9.93 11.23
N TYR A 166 -10.53 11.13 11.29
CA TYR A 166 -11.28 12.41 11.37
C TYR A 166 -12.30 12.44 12.52
N GLY A 167 -12.07 11.62 13.58
CA GLY A 167 -13.01 11.45 14.69
C GLY A 167 -14.28 10.69 14.33
N ASP A 168 -14.40 10.16 13.13
CA ASP A 168 -15.54 9.37 12.67
C ASP A 168 -15.47 7.94 13.23
N PRO A 169 -16.42 7.50 14.09
CA PRO A 169 -16.44 6.16 14.65
C PRO A 169 -16.69 5.07 13.60
N ASP A 170 -17.30 5.40 12.48
CA ASP A 170 -17.61 4.49 11.39
C ASP A 170 -16.55 4.47 10.29
N HIS A 171 -15.48 5.27 10.45
CA HIS A 171 -14.36 5.26 9.52
C HIS A 171 -13.84 3.83 9.31
N TRP A 172 -13.53 3.48 8.06
CA TRP A 172 -13.11 2.12 7.68
C TRP A 172 -11.92 1.59 8.53
N ARG A 173 -10.97 2.46 8.91
CA ARG A 173 -9.83 2.10 9.77
C ARG A 173 -10.25 1.59 11.15
N ASN A 174 -11.38 2.03 11.70
CA ASN A 174 -11.89 1.56 12.98
C ASN A 174 -12.43 0.12 12.91
N ASN A 175 -12.81 -0.33 11.73
CA ASN A 175 -13.42 -1.65 11.47
C ASN A 175 -12.45 -2.65 10.82
N MET A 176 -11.22 -2.25 10.54
CA MET A 176 -10.21 -3.07 9.90
C MET A 176 -9.59 -4.05 10.90
N TYR A 177 -9.52 -5.34 10.56
CA TYR A 177 -8.77 -6.32 11.35
C TYR A 177 -7.29 -5.97 11.38
N SER A 178 -6.58 -6.29 12.49
CA SER A 178 -5.14 -6.02 12.56
C SER A 178 -4.37 -6.83 11.51
N THR A 179 -4.75 -8.07 11.23
CA THR A 179 -4.14 -8.93 10.20
C THR A 179 -4.32 -8.39 8.77
N PHE A 180 -5.22 -7.44 8.54
CA PHE A 180 -5.43 -6.85 7.22
C PHE A 180 -4.27 -5.94 6.76
N TYR A 181 -3.52 -5.37 7.69
CA TYR A 181 -2.44 -4.42 7.37
C TYR A 181 -1.04 -5.07 7.40
N CYS A 182 -0.91 -6.31 6.92
CA CYS A 182 0.35 -7.07 6.93
C CYS A 182 1.35 -6.68 5.85
N THR A 183 0.99 -5.76 4.96
CA THR A 183 1.78 -5.45 3.76
C THR A 183 3.21 -5.02 4.05
N HIS A 184 3.42 -4.17 5.07
CA HIS A 184 4.74 -3.63 5.39
C HIS A 184 5.65 -4.64 6.12
N SER A 185 5.10 -5.64 6.80
CA SER A 185 5.88 -6.72 7.44
C SER A 185 6.14 -7.89 6.50
N LEU A 186 5.16 -8.24 5.66
CA LEU A 186 5.21 -9.40 4.76
C LEU A 186 5.79 -9.06 3.38
N GLY A 187 5.36 -7.92 2.80
CA GLY A 187 5.69 -7.51 1.44
C GLY A 187 7.18 -7.48 1.13
N PRO A 188 8.04 -6.86 1.98
CA PRO A 188 9.47 -6.83 1.75
C PRO A 188 10.11 -8.22 1.62
N ILE A 189 9.71 -9.21 2.43
CA ILE A 189 10.26 -10.56 2.35
C ILE A 189 9.83 -11.26 1.06
N ILE A 190 8.56 -11.13 0.67
CA ILE A 190 8.07 -11.64 -0.62
C ILE A 190 8.83 -10.97 -1.77
N HIS A 191 9.03 -9.66 -1.70
CA HIS A 191 9.75 -8.91 -2.74
C HIS A 191 11.23 -9.29 -2.83
N ILE A 192 11.88 -9.57 -1.68
CA ILE A 192 13.28 -10.01 -1.63
C ILE A 192 13.41 -11.39 -2.27
N THR A 193 12.57 -12.34 -1.85
CA THR A 193 12.66 -13.75 -2.27
C THR A 193 12.08 -14.01 -3.65
N GLY A 194 11.04 -13.29 -4.03
CA GLY A 194 10.25 -13.54 -5.25
C GLY A 194 9.39 -14.81 -5.14
N LEU A 195 9.31 -15.45 -3.97
CA LEU A 195 8.55 -16.67 -3.74
C LEU A 195 7.08 -16.34 -3.47
N ARG A 196 6.16 -17.19 -3.96
CA ARG A 196 4.72 -17.00 -3.80
C ARG A 196 4.20 -17.64 -2.52
N PRO A 197 3.34 -16.93 -1.75
CA PRO A 197 2.56 -17.54 -0.67
C PRO A 197 1.64 -18.66 -1.18
N VAL A 198 1.57 -19.78 -0.45
CA VAL A 198 0.68 -20.92 -0.77
C VAL A 198 -0.31 -21.22 0.36
N SER A 199 0.01 -20.81 1.59
CA SER A 199 -0.94 -20.89 2.70
C SER A 199 -0.65 -19.79 3.74
N VAL A 200 -1.65 -19.43 4.53
CA VAL A 200 -1.53 -18.47 5.61
C VAL A 200 -2.39 -18.88 6.81
N ILE A 201 -1.84 -18.69 8.01
CA ILE A 201 -2.56 -18.76 9.27
C ILE A 201 -2.41 -17.38 9.93
N GLY A 202 -3.53 -16.73 10.23
CA GLY A 202 -3.55 -15.41 10.87
C GLY A 202 -4.12 -15.46 12.27
N ILE A 203 -3.54 -14.72 13.19
CA ILE A 203 -4.00 -14.53 14.57
C ILE A 203 -4.05 -13.04 14.87
N GLU A 204 -5.15 -12.60 15.46
CA GLU A 204 -5.31 -11.23 15.95
C GLU A 204 -5.33 -11.22 17.47
N SER A 205 -4.62 -10.27 18.09
CA SER A 205 -4.70 -10.06 19.52
C SER A 205 -6.08 -9.60 19.94
N THR A 206 -6.46 -9.92 21.17
CA THR A 206 -7.72 -9.43 21.74
C THR A 206 -7.76 -7.89 21.77
N LYS A 207 -8.96 -7.33 21.67
CA LYS A 207 -9.21 -5.90 21.87
C LYS A 207 -8.73 -5.47 23.25
N ASN A 208 -8.16 -4.29 23.34
CA ASN A 208 -7.77 -3.73 24.62
C ASN A 208 -8.22 -2.26 24.79
N ALA A 209 -8.20 -1.81 26.04
CA ALA A 209 -8.68 -0.49 26.41
C ALA A 209 -7.99 0.65 25.64
N ARG A 210 -6.69 0.52 25.33
CA ARG A 210 -5.94 1.56 24.61
C ARG A 210 -6.45 1.75 23.18
N LYS A 211 -6.70 0.66 22.45
CA LYS A 211 -7.24 0.75 21.09
C LYS A 211 -8.71 1.14 21.06
N MET A 212 -9.48 0.64 22.02
CA MET A 212 -10.88 1.04 22.18
C MET A 212 -11.02 2.53 22.50
N ALA A 213 -10.12 3.09 23.32
CA ALA A 213 -10.11 4.51 23.66
C ALA A 213 -9.92 5.44 22.44
N VAL A 214 -9.33 4.95 21.35
CA VAL A 214 -9.15 5.69 20.09
C VAL A 214 -10.14 5.27 18.99
N GLY A 215 -11.18 4.52 19.34
CA GLY A 215 -12.29 4.15 18.46
C GLY A 215 -12.05 2.88 17.61
N SER A 216 -10.88 2.25 17.68
CA SER A 216 -10.62 1.02 16.90
C SER A 216 -11.39 -0.17 17.46
N LYS A 217 -12.03 -0.92 16.59
CA LYS A 217 -12.76 -2.16 16.89
C LYS A 217 -11.89 -3.42 16.74
N SER A 218 -10.67 -3.29 16.20
CA SER A 218 -9.73 -4.39 15.97
C SER A 218 -8.79 -4.63 17.15
N GLY A 219 -8.03 -5.74 17.13
CA GLY A 219 -6.99 -6.05 18.08
C GLY A 219 -5.81 -5.07 18.02
N LEU A 220 -4.86 -5.22 18.96
CA LEU A 220 -3.66 -4.38 19.01
C LEU A 220 -2.67 -4.69 17.91
N PHE A 221 -2.54 -5.97 17.57
CA PHE A 221 -1.64 -6.46 16.53
C PHE A 221 -2.20 -7.71 15.86
N GLY A 222 -1.75 -7.96 14.64
CA GLY A 222 -1.91 -9.19 13.90
C GLY A 222 -0.58 -9.91 13.74
N MET A 223 -0.65 -11.22 13.61
CA MET A 223 0.48 -12.09 13.29
C MET A 223 0.05 -13.08 12.24
N GLU A 224 0.88 -13.30 11.24
CA GLU A 224 0.68 -14.32 10.22
C GLU A 224 1.89 -15.26 10.16
N LEU A 225 1.60 -16.55 9.97
CA LEU A 225 2.55 -17.55 9.49
C LEU A 225 2.18 -17.88 8.04
N VAL A 226 3.10 -17.57 7.13
CA VAL A 226 2.89 -17.70 5.69
C VAL A 226 3.85 -18.74 5.15
N THR A 227 3.32 -19.82 4.57
CA THR A 227 4.13 -20.82 3.87
C THR A 227 4.30 -20.40 2.42
N LEU A 228 5.52 -20.45 1.92
CA LEU A 228 5.87 -20.15 0.54
C LEU A 228 5.94 -21.42 -0.32
N GLU A 229 5.92 -21.26 -1.64
CA GLU A 229 5.91 -22.36 -2.63
C GLU A 229 7.12 -23.32 -2.53
N ASN A 230 8.23 -22.86 -1.97
CA ASN A 230 9.41 -23.71 -1.69
C ASN A 230 9.37 -24.42 -0.34
N GLY A 231 8.29 -24.24 0.46
CA GLY A 231 8.15 -24.79 1.81
C GLY A 231 8.71 -23.88 2.92
N GLY A 232 9.41 -22.81 2.59
CA GLY A 232 9.90 -21.82 3.55
C GLY A 232 8.74 -21.10 4.26
N ILE A 233 8.98 -20.61 5.48
CA ILE A 233 7.96 -19.96 6.29
C ILE A 233 8.35 -18.52 6.62
N ILE A 234 7.40 -17.61 6.51
CA ILE A 234 7.52 -16.23 7.00
C ILE A 234 6.64 -16.07 8.24
N LYS A 235 7.22 -15.50 9.31
CA LYS A 235 6.48 -14.91 10.42
C LYS A 235 6.36 -13.40 10.19
N SER A 236 5.15 -12.94 10.06
CA SER A 236 4.81 -11.51 9.91
C SER A 236 4.12 -11.03 11.19
N ILE A 237 4.55 -9.89 11.72
CA ILE A 237 3.88 -9.24 12.84
C ILE A 237 3.73 -7.74 12.56
N HIS A 238 2.55 -7.21 12.80
CA HIS A 238 2.27 -5.78 12.60
C HIS A 238 1.16 -5.29 13.53
N GLY A 239 1.14 -4.01 13.80
CA GLY A 239 0.11 -3.42 14.66
C GLY A 239 0.56 -2.15 15.37
N SER A 240 -0.24 -1.75 16.37
CA SER A 240 -0.06 -0.51 17.13
C SER A 240 0.42 -0.77 18.57
N LEU A 241 1.51 -1.50 18.75
CA LEU A 241 2.14 -1.65 20.07
C LEU A 241 2.79 -0.32 20.49
N TYR A 242 3.24 -0.24 21.76
CA TYR A 242 3.63 1.04 22.36
C TYR A 242 4.85 1.70 21.72
N ARG A 243 5.81 0.92 21.20
CA ARG A 243 6.99 1.43 20.50
C ARG A 243 7.02 0.95 19.07
N ASP A 244 7.44 1.84 18.19
CA ASP A 244 7.64 1.53 16.79
C ASP A 244 8.80 0.56 16.60
N SER A 245 8.66 -0.36 15.67
CA SER A 245 9.70 -1.30 15.27
C SER A 245 9.48 -1.71 13.81
N ILE A 246 10.54 -1.58 13.03
CA ILE A 246 10.58 -2.04 11.63
C ILE A 246 11.81 -2.88 11.49
N TRP A 247 11.62 -4.18 11.21
CA TRP A 247 12.72 -5.11 11.21
C TRP A 247 12.44 -6.32 10.32
N TYR A 248 13.50 -6.80 9.66
CA TYR A 248 13.44 -7.96 8.77
C TYR A 248 14.63 -8.86 9.00
N THR A 249 14.40 -10.18 9.01
CA THR A 249 15.47 -11.18 8.98
C THR A 249 15.10 -12.31 8.02
N LEU A 250 16.10 -12.81 7.31
CA LEU A 250 15.97 -13.96 6.40
C LEU A 250 17.05 -14.96 6.72
N TYR A 251 16.66 -16.22 6.87
CA TYR A 251 17.54 -17.38 7.01
C TYR A 251 17.47 -18.18 5.71
N GLY A 252 18.60 -18.49 5.19
CA GLY A 252 18.74 -19.38 4.04
C GLY A 252 19.71 -20.52 4.35
N SER A 253 19.80 -21.47 3.44
CA SER A 253 20.61 -22.70 3.58
C SER A 253 22.12 -22.45 3.80
N MET A 254 22.62 -21.26 3.51
CA MET A 254 24.04 -20.93 3.63
C MET A 254 24.32 -19.69 4.52
N GLY A 255 23.31 -19.03 5.08
CA GLY A 255 23.54 -17.86 5.87
C GLY A 255 22.27 -17.12 6.29
N ARG A 256 22.47 -15.91 6.86
CA ARG A 256 21.41 -15.05 7.35
C ARG A 256 21.63 -13.60 6.92
N LEU A 257 20.57 -12.92 6.59
CA LEU A 257 20.51 -11.47 6.43
C LEU A 257 19.60 -10.85 7.49
N GLU A 258 19.96 -9.68 7.98
CA GLU A 258 19.16 -8.97 8.99
C GLU A 258 19.28 -7.46 8.77
N SER A 259 18.14 -6.75 8.84
CA SER A 259 18.15 -5.29 8.90
C SER A 259 18.55 -4.80 10.29
N SER A 260 19.10 -3.58 10.41
CA SER A 260 19.23 -2.93 11.72
C SER A 260 17.86 -2.66 12.33
N ARG A 261 17.80 -2.75 13.65
CA ARG A 261 16.62 -2.34 14.44
C ARG A 261 16.66 -0.87 14.78
#